data_aaed30523e9b4ec0bfbdf92a8fba9cf4
#
_entry.id   aaed30523e9b4ec0bfbdf92a8fba9cf4
#
_cell.length_a   1.000
_cell.length_b   1.000
_cell.length_c   1.000
_cell.angle_alpha   90.00
_cell.angle_beta   90.00
_cell.angle_gamma   90.00
#
_symmetry.space_group_name_H-M   'P 1'
#
loop_
_entity.id
_entity.type
_entity.pdbx_description
1 polymer ?
#
loop_
_entity_poly.entity_id
_entity_poly.type
_entity_poly.pdbx_seq_one_letter_code
_entity_poly.pdbx_strand_id
1 'polypeptide(L)'
;DAIGDSLTQASYNALPREERGRVLADGRLVRLRFATTVFLNGTTIKAFVRRNAGGEGLWQQVDPGNATALTGGRDLSIRVPLGGEVLGDLVLAPNPFTPNGDGINDELEISFSVFQVTTARQARMRIYTLNGELMWEGVAASVGGPQKIRWNGLDAHGDIVPPGLYLCQINLGTDAEEARGTTLARLVAVAY
;
A
#
# COMPACT_ATOMS: atom_id res chain seq x y z
N ASP A 1 2.29 -26.68 -7.22
CA ASP A 1 2.62 -25.26 -7.13
C ASP A 1 1.45 -24.41 -7.43
N ALA A 2 0.58 -24.34 -6.54
CA ALA A 2 -0.48 -23.43 -6.71
C ALA A 2 -0.43 -22.38 -5.66
N ILE A 3 -0.46 -21.27 -6.11
CA ILE A 3 -0.44 -20.09 -5.37
C ILE A 3 -1.84 -19.52 -5.54
N GLY A 4 -2.64 -19.66 -4.53
CA GLY A 4 -3.99 -19.10 -4.56
C GLY A 4 -3.95 -17.75 -3.93
N ASP A 5 -4.05 -16.76 -4.70
CA ASP A 5 -4.47 -15.39 -4.43
C ASP A 5 -3.89 -14.46 -5.50
N SER A 6 -4.43 -13.28 -5.69
CA SER A 6 -4.04 -12.37 -6.78
C SER A 6 -2.54 -11.99 -6.75
N LEU A 7 -1.93 -11.86 -5.58
CA LEU A 7 -0.49 -11.62 -5.41
C LEU A 7 0.35 -12.82 -5.88
N THR A 8 -0.14 -13.99 -5.68
CA THR A 8 0.52 -15.23 -5.99
C THR A 8 0.36 -15.62 -7.45
N GLN A 9 -0.69 -15.22 -8.10
CA GLN A 9 -0.83 -15.38 -9.56
C GLN A 9 0.25 -14.58 -10.30
N ALA A 10 0.56 -13.37 -9.86
CA ALA A 10 1.64 -12.57 -10.42
C ALA A 10 3.02 -13.24 -10.18
N SER A 11 3.25 -13.75 -8.98
CA SER A 11 4.48 -14.47 -8.64
C SER A 11 4.61 -15.80 -9.39
N TYR A 12 3.51 -16.53 -9.56
CA TYR A 12 3.47 -17.74 -10.38
C TYR A 12 3.78 -17.44 -11.84
N ASN A 13 3.25 -16.35 -12.37
CA ASN A 13 3.51 -15.94 -13.76
C ASN A 13 4.95 -15.42 -13.96
N ALA A 14 5.61 -14.97 -12.91
CA ALA A 14 7.01 -14.55 -12.93
C ALA A 14 8.00 -15.73 -12.84
N LEU A 15 7.56 -16.91 -12.45
CA LEU A 15 8.41 -18.10 -12.43
C LEU A 15 8.76 -18.53 -13.85
N PRO A 16 9.99 -19.04 -14.09
CA PRO A 16 10.34 -19.73 -15.33
C PRO A 16 9.32 -20.82 -15.68
N ARG A 17 9.04 -20.99 -16.97
CA ARG A 17 8.03 -21.98 -17.43
C ARG A 17 8.33 -23.40 -16.92
N GLU A 18 9.60 -23.77 -16.79
CA GLU A 18 10.09 -25.03 -16.27
C GLU A 18 9.76 -25.24 -14.77
N GLU A 19 9.53 -24.18 -14.02
CA GLU A 19 9.16 -24.27 -12.60
C GLU A 19 7.65 -24.28 -12.36
N ARG A 20 6.88 -23.95 -13.40
CA ARG A 20 5.42 -23.98 -13.34
C ARG A 20 4.92 -25.43 -13.47
N GLY A 21 4.11 -25.86 -12.52
CA GLY A 21 3.52 -27.20 -12.58
C GLY A 21 4.48 -28.35 -12.24
N ARG A 22 5.57 -28.08 -11.59
CA ARG A 22 6.49 -29.11 -11.10
C ARG A 22 5.77 -30.01 -10.11
N VAL A 23 5.78 -31.31 -10.34
CA VAL A 23 5.20 -32.29 -9.43
C VAL A 23 6.06 -32.38 -8.17
N LEU A 24 5.45 -32.09 -7.04
CA LEU A 24 6.09 -32.30 -5.74
C LEU A 24 6.03 -33.80 -5.42
N ALA A 25 7.19 -34.43 -5.34
CA ALA A 25 7.31 -35.75 -4.79
C ALA A 25 7.42 -35.66 -3.25
N ASP A 26 7.02 -36.72 -2.57
CA ASP A 26 7.14 -36.82 -1.11
C ASP A 26 8.53 -36.44 -0.61
N GLY A 27 8.61 -35.60 0.38
CA GLY A 27 9.85 -35.13 1.00
C GLY A 27 10.58 -34.02 0.25
N ARG A 28 10.06 -33.48 -0.84
CA ARG A 28 10.66 -32.33 -1.51
C ARG A 28 10.32 -31.01 -0.80
N LEU A 29 11.35 -30.28 -0.46
CA LEU A 29 11.23 -28.91 0.03
C LEU A 29 10.99 -27.96 -1.14
N VAL A 30 9.91 -27.18 -1.07
CA VAL A 30 9.65 -26.07 -1.98
C VAL A 30 9.97 -24.76 -1.26
N ARG A 31 10.83 -23.96 -1.86
CA ARG A 31 11.14 -22.62 -1.37
C ARG A 31 10.51 -21.57 -2.27
N LEU A 32 9.57 -20.82 -1.73
CA LEU A 32 8.99 -19.66 -2.39
C LEU A 32 9.68 -18.40 -1.87
N ARG A 33 10.09 -17.53 -2.79
CA ARG A 33 10.64 -16.20 -2.48
C ARG A 33 9.76 -15.17 -3.13
N PHE A 34 9.28 -14.22 -2.37
CA PHE A 34 8.45 -13.13 -2.86
C PHE A 34 8.72 -11.87 -2.02
N ALA A 35 8.42 -10.72 -2.58
CA ALA A 35 8.41 -9.44 -1.88
C ALA A 35 6.96 -8.96 -1.77
N THR A 36 6.59 -8.49 -0.60
CA THR A 36 5.27 -7.91 -0.35
C THR A 36 5.38 -6.78 0.68
N THR A 37 4.49 -5.82 0.59
CA THR A 37 4.34 -4.78 1.62
C THR A 37 3.34 -5.26 2.65
N VAL A 38 3.70 -5.15 3.91
CA VAL A 38 2.86 -5.54 5.05
C VAL A 38 2.36 -4.29 5.75
N PHE A 39 1.05 -4.16 5.89
CA PHE A 39 0.39 -2.99 6.48
C PHE A 39 -0.11 -3.21 7.92
N LEU A 40 -0.15 -4.46 8.38
CA LEU A 40 -0.64 -4.84 9.70
C LEU A 40 0.36 -5.74 10.42
N ASN A 41 0.53 -5.50 11.72
CA ASN A 41 1.24 -6.43 12.58
C ASN A 41 0.51 -7.79 12.64
N GLY A 42 1.27 -8.87 12.66
CA GLY A 42 0.69 -10.21 12.73
C GLY A 42 0.02 -10.68 11.44
N THR A 43 0.45 -10.15 10.29
CA THR A 43 0.00 -10.64 8.99
C THR A 43 0.27 -12.12 8.85
N THR A 44 -0.76 -12.90 8.53
CA THR A 44 -0.67 -14.34 8.30
C THR A 44 -0.60 -14.62 6.79
N ILE A 45 0.43 -15.36 6.39
CA ILE A 45 0.56 -15.85 5.02
C ILE A 45 0.05 -17.29 4.98
N LYS A 46 -0.89 -17.58 4.07
CA LYS A 46 -1.42 -18.92 3.85
C LYS A 46 -0.92 -19.46 2.53
N ALA A 47 -0.47 -20.70 2.52
CA ALA A 47 -0.10 -21.41 1.31
C ALA A 47 -1.11 -22.53 1.04
N PHE A 48 -1.41 -22.76 -0.23
CA PHE A 48 -2.29 -23.82 -0.67
C PHE A 48 -1.64 -24.62 -1.78
N VAL A 49 -1.92 -25.89 -1.85
CA VAL A 49 -1.50 -26.78 -2.93
C VAL A 49 -2.72 -27.43 -3.58
N ARG A 50 -2.63 -27.73 -4.86
CA ARG A 50 -3.62 -28.57 -5.53
C ARG A 50 -2.94 -29.52 -6.51
N ARG A 51 -3.54 -30.63 -6.74
CA ARG A 51 -3.11 -31.57 -7.78
C ARG A 51 -3.50 -31.02 -9.16
N ASN A 52 -2.52 -30.89 -10.04
CA ASN A 52 -2.73 -30.45 -11.42
C ASN A 52 -2.77 -31.66 -12.36
N ALA A 53 -3.75 -32.52 -12.21
CA ALA A 53 -3.93 -33.70 -13.05
C ALA A 53 -5.25 -33.58 -13.82
N GLY A 54 -5.28 -32.73 -14.83
CA GLY A 54 -6.33 -32.73 -15.88
C GLY A 54 -7.77 -32.46 -15.41
N GLY A 55 -7.98 -31.81 -14.26
CA GLY A 55 -9.31 -31.55 -13.74
C GLY A 55 -9.34 -30.56 -12.59
N GLU A 56 -10.51 -30.22 -12.09
CA GLU A 56 -10.75 -29.36 -10.94
C GLU A 56 -10.28 -30.04 -9.64
N GLY A 57 -8.99 -29.99 -9.36
CA GLY A 57 -8.45 -30.47 -8.08
C GLY A 57 -8.84 -29.52 -6.94
N LEU A 58 -9.20 -30.06 -5.78
CA LEU A 58 -9.45 -29.28 -4.58
C LEU A 58 -8.15 -28.64 -4.07
N TRP A 59 -8.26 -27.41 -3.64
CA TRP A 59 -7.18 -26.72 -2.96
C TRP A 59 -7.05 -27.22 -1.53
N GLN A 60 -5.84 -27.61 -1.13
CA GLN A 60 -5.52 -28.02 0.22
C GLN A 60 -4.61 -26.97 0.85
N GLN A 61 -4.96 -26.52 2.04
CA GLN A 61 -4.10 -25.61 2.79
C GLN A 61 -2.86 -26.38 3.26
N VAL A 62 -1.70 -25.73 3.13
CA VAL A 62 -0.45 -26.27 3.65
C VAL A 62 -0.38 -26.00 5.14
N ASP A 63 -0.17 -27.04 5.92
CA ASP A 63 0.02 -26.91 7.35
C ASP A 63 1.40 -26.31 7.67
N PRO A 64 1.49 -25.48 8.72
CA PRO A 64 2.75 -24.98 9.21
C PRO A 64 3.66 -26.14 9.64
N GLY A 65 4.93 -26.05 9.32
CA GLY A 65 5.91 -27.06 9.70
C GLY A 65 7.34 -26.52 9.68
N ASN A 66 8.26 -27.28 10.26
CA ASN A 66 9.69 -26.97 10.28
C ASN A 66 10.33 -27.39 8.94
N ALA A 67 10.36 -26.48 7.98
CA ALA A 67 11.03 -26.74 6.70
C ALA A 67 12.58 -26.70 6.82
N THR A 68 13.10 -25.97 7.78
CA THR A 68 14.55 -25.89 8.07
C THR A 68 14.78 -25.70 9.57
N ALA A 69 15.97 -26.07 10.06
CA ALA A 69 16.37 -25.83 11.44
C ALA A 69 16.46 -24.34 11.85
N LEU A 70 16.50 -23.45 10.84
CA LEU A 70 16.57 -22.00 11.03
C LEU A 70 15.18 -21.35 11.24
N THR A 71 14.10 -22.04 10.88
CA THR A 71 12.74 -21.57 11.01
C THR A 71 11.98 -22.46 11.97
N GLY A 72 12.23 -22.29 13.27
CA GLY A 72 11.57 -23.05 14.34
C GLY A 72 10.10 -22.69 14.58
N GLY A 73 9.46 -21.98 13.66
CA GLY A 73 8.07 -21.57 13.77
C GLY A 73 7.11 -22.63 13.24
N ARG A 74 6.04 -22.90 14.00
CA ARG A 74 4.94 -23.80 13.59
C ARG A 74 3.78 -23.06 12.94
N ASP A 75 3.94 -21.78 12.63
CA ASP A 75 2.91 -20.96 12.02
C ASP A 75 3.45 -20.28 10.76
N LEU A 76 2.54 -19.96 9.86
CA LEU A 76 2.82 -19.15 8.67
C LEU A 76 2.59 -17.67 8.94
N SER A 77 2.61 -17.26 10.20
CA SER A 77 2.44 -15.86 10.58
C SER A 77 3.77 -15.12 10.50
N ILE A 78 3.74 -13.97 9.88
CA ILE A 78 4.86 -13.01 9.87
C ILE A 78 4.50 -11.89 10.83
N ARG A 79 5.32 -11.70 11.86
CA ARG A 79 5.26 -10.50 12.69
C ARG A 79 6.27 -9.50 12.14
N VAL A 80 5.75 -8.47 11.50
CA VAL A 80 6.56 -7.33 11.10
C VAL A 80 6.38 -6.27 12.18
N PRO A 81 7.45 -5.86 12.88
CA PRO A 81 7.37 -4.73 13.78
C PRO A 81 7.22 -3.46 12.92
N LEU A 82 6.01 -3.05 12.67
CA LEU A 82 5.74 -1.73 12.13
C LEU A 82 6.05 -0.73 13.24
N GLY A 83 6.91 0.24 12.97
CA GLY A 83 7.52 1.14 13.98
C GLY A 83 6.57 2.12 14.70
N GLY A 84 5.29 1.81 14.79
CA GLY A 84 4.26 2.65 15.42
C GLY A 84 3.72 3.76 14.52
N GLU A 85 4.27 3.96 13.34
CA GLU A 85 3.76 4.91 12.36
C GLU A 85 2.48 4.39 11.70
N VAL A 86 1.48 5.26 11.62
CA VAL A 86 0.18 4.96 10.98
C VAL A 86 0.09 5.51 9.56
N LEU A 87 0.91 6.51 9.22
CA LEU A 87 1.03 7.07 7.88
C LEU A 87 2.48 6.97 7.40
N GLY A 88 2.68 6.68 6.12
CA GLY A 88 3.98 6.67 5.48
C GLY A 88 3.91 6.83 3.98
N ASP A 89 5.07 6.81 3.33
CA ASP A 89 5.23 6.79 1.86
C ASP A 89 4.53 7.94 1.13
N LEU A 90 4.46 9.15 1.73
CA LEU A 90 3.83 10.29 1.08
C LEU A 90 4.61 10.70 -0.17
N VAL A 91 3.98 10.58 -1.32
CA VAL A 91 4.51 10.97 -2.63
C VAL A 91 3.53 11.94 -3.29
N LEU A 92 4.06 13.01 -3.84
CA LEU A 92 3.35 14.04 -4.61
C LEU A 92 3.87 14.02 -6.04
N ALA A 93 3.01 13.69 -7.01
CA ALA A 93 3.41 13.61 -8.42
C ALA A 93 2.30 14.06 -9.37
N PRO A 94 2.62 14.85 -10.40
CA PRO A 94 3.90 15.47 -10.67
C PRO A 94 4.26 16.56 -9.65
N ASN A 95 5.55 16.86 -9.48
CA ASN A 95 5.98 17.97 -8.64
C ASN A 95 7.24 18.60 -9.28
N PRO A 96 7.17 19.78 -9.88
CA PRO A 96 6.01 20.69 -9.90
C PRO A 96 4.85 20.17 -10.75
N PHE A 97 3.62 20.63 -10.44
CA PHE A 97 2.46 20.41 -11.28
C PHE A 97 1.93 21.72 -11.87
N THR A 98 1.20 21.62 -12.97
CA THR A 98 0.87 22.78 -13.81
C THR A 98 -0.61 22.78 -14.17
N PRO A 99 -1.49 23.25 -13.25
CA PRO A 99 -2.95 23.21 -13.46
C PRO A 99 -3.42 24.32 -14.42
N ASN A 100 -2.94 24.30 -15.67
CA ASN A 100 -3.23 25.31 -16.69
C ASN A 100 -4.28 24.85 -17.72
N GLY A 101 -4.74 23.60 -17.61
CA GLY A 101 -5.78 23.04 -18.49
C GLY A 101 -5.29 22.57 -19.86
N ASP A 102 -3.98 22.38 -20.04
CA ASP A 102 -3.42 21.90 -21.32
C ASP A 102 -3.43 20.36 -21.45
N GLY A 103 -3.86 19.65 -20.42
CA GLY A 103 -3.93 18.19 -20.35
C GLY A 103 -2.63 17.54 -19.88
N ILE A 104 -1.60 18.34 -19.51
CA ILE A 104 -0.32 17.84 -19.06
C ILE A 104 -0.05 18.31 -17.64
N ASN A 105 0.09 17.38 -16.70
CA ASN A 105 0.35 17.68 -15.29
C ASN A 105 -0.70 18.58 -14.61
N ASP A 106 -1.95 18.57 -15.08
CA ASP A 106 -3.05 19.37 -14.55
C ASP A 106 -3.60 18.87 -13.21
N GLU A 107 -3.27 17.66 -12.82
CA GLU A 107 -3.69 17.07 -11.56
C GLU A 107 -2.48 16.60 -10.74
N LEU A 108 -2.47 16.93 -9.47
CA LEU A 108 -1.54 16.38 -8.50
C LEU A 108 -2.10 15.08 -7.92
N GLU A 109 -1.47 13.95 -8.20
CA GLU A 109 -1.75 12.71 -7.48
C GLU A 109 -0.94 12.69 -6.18
N ILE A 110 -1.62 12.49 -5.09
CA ILE A 110 -1.08 12.42 -3.74
C ILE A 110 -1.28 11.00 -3.25
N SER A 111 -0.18 10.26 -3.17
CA SER A 111 -0.16 8.84 -2.75
C SER A 111 0.45 8.72 -1.37
N PHE A 112 -0.13 7.88 -0.54
CA PHE A 112 0.39 7.57 0.79
C PHE A 112 -0.03 6.18 1.24
N SER A 113 0.63 5.64 2.25
CA SER A 113 0.30 4.34 2.86
C SER A 113 -0.27 4.53 4.25
N VAL A 114 -1.30 3.75 4.57
CA VAL A 114 -1.89 3.67 5.92
C VAL A 114 -1.55 2.32 6.53
N PHE A 115 -0.92 2.35 7.70
CA PHE A 115 -0.48 1.17 8.43
C PHE A 115 -1.33 0.97 9.70
N GLN A 116 -1.42 -0.26 10.17
CA GLN A 116 -2.01 -0.63 11.46
C GLN A 116 -3.47 -0.21 11.66
N VAL A 117 -4.20 0.14 10.60
CA VAL A 117 -5.60 0.53 10.65
C VAL A 117 -6.47 -0.61 10.13
N THR A 118 -7.33 -1.16 10.99
CA THR A 118 -8.23 -2.27 10.68
C THR A 118 -9.67 -1.83 10.39
N THR A 119 -10.05 -0.64 10.86
CA THR A 119 -11.36 -0.04 10.61
C THR A 119 -11.19 1.23 9.80
N ALA A 120 -12.15 1.52 8.92
CA ALA A 120 -12.09 2.73 8.10
C ALA A 120 -11.98 3.99 8.97
N ARG A 121 -11.01 4.83 8.63
CA ARG A 121 -10.77 6.14 9.25
C ARG A 121 -10.86 7.22 8.17
N GLN A 122 -11.05 8.45 8.57
CA GLN A 122 -10.98 9.58 7.64
C GLN A 122 -9.56 10.09 7.56
N ALA A 123 -8.95 9.98 6.38
CA ALA A 123 -7.73 10.70 6.05
C ALA A 123 -8.13 12.08 5.52
N ARG A 124 -7.71 13.11 6.21
CA ARG A 124 -7.95 14.51 5.84
C ARG A 124 -6.68 15.07 5.25
N MET A 125 -6.81 15.59 4.05
CA MET A 125 -5.73 16.25 3.35
C MET A 125 -6.01 17.74 3.25
N ARG A 126 -4.99 18.55 3.45
CA ARG A 126 -5.06 19.99 3.37
C ARG A 126 -3.86 20.55 2.62
N ILE A 127 -4.14 21.53 1.80
CA ILE A 127 -3.12 22.32 1.09
C ILE A 127 -3.12 23.72 1.68
N TYR A 128 -1.95 24.15 2.11
CA TYR A 128 -1.75 25.47 2.70
C TYR A 128 -0.74 26.28 1.90
N THR A 129 -0.92 27.59 1.89
CA THR A 129 0.18 28.51 1.56
C THR A 129 1.28 28.40 2.62
N LEU A 130 2.49 28.89 2.32
CA LEU A 130 3.56 28.92 3.31
C LEU A 130 3.28 29.88 4.49
N ASN A 131 2.30 30.77 4.34
CA ASN A 131 1.83 31.66 5.41
C ASN A 131 0.78 30.98 6.31
N GLY A 132 0.39 29.73 6.01
CA GLY A 132 -0.56 28.96 6.79
C GLY A 132 -2.02 29.12 6.39
N GLU A 133 -2.31 29.80 5.28
CA GLU A 133 -3.68 29.94 4.75
C GLU A 133 -4.11 28.63 4.10
N LEU A 134 -5.30 28.14 4.44
CA LEU A 134 -5.89 26.92 3.87
C LEU A 134 -6.46 27.23 2.48
N MET A 135 -5.89 26.60 1.46
CA MET A 135 -6.34 26.73 0.07
C MET A 135 -7.36 25.65 -0.30
N TRP A 136 -7.13 24.42 0.14
CA TRP A 136 -7.99 23.29 -0.22
C TRP A 136 -8.00 22.23 0.87
N GLU A 137 -9.16 21.56 1.02
CA GLU A 137 -9.31 20.38 1.87
C GLU A 137 -10.02 19.25 1.13
N GLY A 138 -9.46 18.04 1.25
CA GLY A 138 -10.07 16.80 0.76
C GLY A 138 -10.13 15.77 1.87
N VAL A 139 -11.12 14.88 1.80
CA VAL A 139 -11.32 13.80 2.75
C VAL A 139 -11.49 12.49 1.99
N ALA A 140 -10.77 11.45 2.42
CA ALA A 140 -10.97 10.10 1.93
C ALA A 140 -11.22 9.14 3.08
N ALA A 141 -12.14 8.20 2.88
CA ALA A 141 -12.25 7.05 3.77
C ALA A 141 -11.03 6.16 3.56
N SER A 142 -10.26 5.91 4.60
CA SER A 142 -9.01 5.18 4.52
C SER A 142 -9.05 3.94 5.38
N VAL A 143 -8.72 2.82 4.79
CA VAL A 143 -8.41 1.55 5.45
C VAL A 143 -6.92 1.28 5.32
N GLY A 144 -6.38 0.30 6.02
CA GLY A 144 -4.98 -0.09 5.86
C GLY A 144 -4.63 -0.39 4.41
N GLY A 145 -3.48 0.12 3.96
CA GLY A 145 -2.98 -0.06 2.61
C GLY A 145 -2.64 1.24 1.88
N PRO A 146 -2.30 1.15 0.58
CA PRO A 146 -2.01 2.32 -0.25
C PRO A 146 -3.28 3.12 -0.55
N GLN A 147 -3.16 4.43 -0.50
CA GLN A 147 -4.22 5.40 -0.74
C GLN A 147 -3.79 6.42 -1.77
N LYS A 148 -4.76 6.96 -2.51
CA LYS A 148 -4.54 8.01 -3.50
C LYS A 148 -5.66 9.04 -3.44
N ILE A 149 -5.28 10.32 -3.49
CA ILE A 149 -6.19 11.45 -3.63
C ILE A 149 -5.65 12.35 -4.73
N ARG A 150 -6.53 13.07 -5.42
CA ARG A 150 -6.15 14.01 -6.47
C ARG A 150 -6.59 15.41 -6.13
N TRP A 151 -5.76 16.36 -6.50
CA TRP A 151 -6.05 17.78 -6.42
C TRP A 151 -5.75 18.44 -7.77
N ASN A 152 -6.71 19.19 -8.27
CA ASN A 152 -6.68 19.84 -9.57
C ASN A 152 -6.16 21.28 -9.53
N GLY A 153 -5.58 21.72 -8.40
CA GLY A 153 -5.05 23.08 -8.27
C GLY A 153 -6.08 24.16 -7.98
N LEU A 154 -7.37 23.78 -7.74
CA LEU A 154 -8.38 24.75 -7.37
C LEU A 154 -8.41 24.95 -5.84
N ASP A 155 -8.69 26.18 -5.43
CA ASP A 155 -8.93 26.53 -4.04
C ASP A 155 -10.38 26.21 -3.62
N ALA A 156 -10.74 26.61 -2.39
CA ALA A 156 -12.09 26.40 -1.85
C ALA A 156 -13.18 27.22 -2.58
N HIS A 157 -12.80 28.23 -3.37
CA HIS A 157 -13.71 29.07 -4.14
C HIS A 157 -13.87 28.58 -5.59
N GLY A 158 -13.01 27.65 -6.00
CA GLY A 158 -12.97 27.10 -7.37
C GLY A 158 -12.03 27.90 -8.29
N ASP A 159 -11.20 28.76 -7.74
CA ASP A 159 -10.17 29.50 -8.49
C ASP A 159 -8.86 28.74 -8.50
N ILE A 160 -8.11 28.84 -9.61
CA ILE A 160 -6.78 28.24 -9.71
C ILE A 160 -5.83 28.95 -8.74
N VAL A 161 -5.15 28.17 -7.88
CA VAL A 161 -4.19 28.74 -6.93
C VAL A 161 -2.99 29.39 -7.64
N PRO A 162 -2.47 30.51 -7.15
CA PRO A 162 -1.29 31.16 -7.76
C PRO A 162 -0.07 30.26 -7.85
N PRO A 163 0.84 30.46 -8.84
CA PRO A 163 2.12 29.74 -8.86
C PRO A 163 2.92 29.99 -7.59
N GLY A 164 3.51 28.94 -7.05
CA GLY A 164 4.26 29.03 -5.81
C GLY A 164 4.49 27.70 -5.10
N LEU A 165 4.99 27.77 -3.88
CA LEU A 165 5.16 26.62 -3.01
C LEU A 165 4.01 26.53 -2.00
N TYR A 166 3.49 25.32 -1.87
CA TYR A 166 2.41 25.00 -0.96
C TYR A 166 2.81 23.84 -0.05
N LEU A 167 2.22 23.79 1.15
CA LEU A 167 2.39 22.69 2.09
C LEU A 167 1.20 21.74 1.96
N CYS A 168 1.44 20.53 1.47
CA CYS A 168 0.48 19.45 1.50
C CYS A 168 0.61 18.71 2.83
N GLN A 169 -0.46 18.65 3.61
CA GLN A 169 -0.53 17.95 4.89
C GLN A 169 -1.61 16.88 4.86
N ILE A 170 -1.28 15.68 5.33
CA ILE A 170 -2.23 14.60 5.55
C ILE A 170 -2.33 14.33 7.04
N ASN A 171 -3.54 14.23 7.53
CA ASN A 171 -3.83 13.83 8.90
C ASN A 171 -4.83 12.66 8.90
N LEU A 172 -4.51 11.60 9.63
CA LEU A 172 -5.42 10.49 9.88
C LEU A 172 -6.06 10.72 11.25
N GLY A 173 -7.39 10.91 11.26
CA GLY A 173 -8.16 11.01 12.51
C GLY A 173 -8.05 9.69 13.28
N THR A 174 -7.35 9.72 14.40
CA THR A 174 -7.24 8.58 15.32
C THR A 174 -7.75 9.01 16.69
N ASP A 175 -8.50 8.14 17.35
CA ASP A 175 -8.98 8.37 18.71
C ASP A 175 -7.94 7.94 19.75
N ALA A 176 -6.78 7.44 19.32
CA ALA A 176 -5.72 6.98 20.19
C ALA A 176 -4.72 8.11 20.45
N GLU A 177 -4.64 8.57 21.68
CA GLU A 177 -3.67 9.58 22.15
C GLU A 177 -2.20 9.16 21.95
N GLU A 178 -1.94 7.86 21.77
CA GLU A 178 -0.60 7.29 21.64
C GLU A 178 -0.17 7.01 20.18
N ALA A 179 -1.03 7.25 19.18
CA ALA A 179 -0.70 6.96 17.79
C ALA A 179 0.34 7.96 17.27
N ARG A 180 1.55 7.47 17.01
CA ARG A 180 2.62 8.25 16.39
C ARG A 180 2.45 8.30 14.87
N GLY A 181 2.93 9.38 14.24
CA GLY A 181 2.94 9.46 12.77
C GLY A 181 1.54 9.57 12.16
N THR A 182 0.59 10.24 12.83
CA THR A 182 -0.75 10.49 12.33
C THR A 182 -0.82 11.64 11.33
N THR A 183 0.27 12.35 11.16
CA THR A 183 0.37 13.50 10.26
C THR A 183 1.65 13.41 9.43
N LEU A 184 1.52 13.60 8.13
CA LEU A 184 2.64 13.77 7.19
C LEU A 184 2.48 15.10 6.47
N ALA A 185 3.59 15.72 6.11
CA ALA A 185 3.59 16.94 5.31
C ALA A 185 4.73 16.94 4.29
N ARG A 186 4.46 17.50 3.10
CA ARG A 186 5.44 17.71 2.03
C ARG A 186 5.14 18.99 1.27
N LEU A 187 6.19 19.57 0.71
CA LEU A 187 6.05 20.72 -0.19
C LEU A 187 5.65 20.26 -1.60
N VAL A 188 4.78 21.03 -2.22
CA VAL A 188 4.41 20.91 -3.62
C VAL A 188 4.63 22.26 -4.32
N ALA A 189 5.15 22.24 -5.52
CA ALA A 189 5.32 23.40 -6.37
C ALA A 189 4.22 23.46 -7.42
N VAL A 190 3.58 24.60 -7.54
CA VAL A 190 2.63 24.94 -8.62
C VAL A 190 3.34 25.88 -9.58
N ALA A 191 3.29 25.56 -10.87
CA ALA A 191 3.84 26.37 -11.95
C ALA A 191 2.86 26.44 -13.13
N TYR A 192 3.04 27.41 -14.03
CA TYR A 192 2.28 27.52 -15.31
C TYR A 192 3.26 27.76 -16.45
#